data_ab98aa80ace61ce0b5aaff586baf7aeb
#
_entry.id   ab98aa80ace61ce0b5aaff586baf7aeb
#
_cell.length_a   1.000
_cell.length_b   1.000
_cell.length_c   1.000
_cell.angle_alpha   90.00
_cell.angle_beta   90.00
_cell.angle_gamma   90.00
#
_symmetry.space_group_name_H-M   'P 1'
#
loop_
_entity.id
_entity.type
_entity.pdbx_description
1 polymer ?
#
loop_
_entity_poly.entity_id
_entity_poly.type
_entity_poly.pdbx_seq_one_letter_code
_entity_poly.pdbx_strand_id
1 'polypeptide(L)'
;MKERLTRRKLSTWLGILTVLGLLIGVVLLAAIIYVAADAMKAAGWNVTFMQYVEYVILIIIGILIVRHWMTEYEYNLIDDELIVDRYIGRHPRNLLRIRLSSIVSVGKAQPDIKKKDRLTFRSKSKGVVYIVYKHNGEQKCMYFSPSNDMLSLIEERRVKR
;
A
#
# COMPACT_ATOMS: atom_id res chain seq x y z
N MET A 1 5.12 -11.03 -19.19
CA MET A 1 3.79 -11.15 -18.54
C MET A 1 3.54 -9.96 -17.66
N LYS A 2 2.33 -9.41 -17.68
CA LYS A 2 1.95 -8.22 -16.91
C LYS A 2 0.71 -8.51 -16.07
N GLU A 3 0.76 -8.21 -14.78
CA GLU A 3 -0.35 -8.40 -13.85
C GLU A 3 -0.55 -7.15 -12.98
N ARG A 4 -1.78 -6.66 -12.90
CA ARG A 4 -2.12 -5.48 -12.09
C ARG A 4 -2.97 -5.88 -10.90
N LEU A 5 -2.44 -5.66 -9.71
CA LEU A 5 -3.14 -5.87 -8.46
C LEU A 5 -3.87 -4.58 -8.06
N THR A 6 -5.15 -4.54 -8.37
CA THR A 6 -6.02 -3.47 -7.87
C THR A 6 -6.62 -3.87 -6.53
N ARG A 7 -6.94 -2.91 -5.69
CA ARG A 7 -7.81 -3.18 -4.55
C ARG A 7 -9.14 -3.71 -5.06
N ARG A 8 -9.61 -4.80 -4.43
CA ARG A 8 -10.92 -5.36 -4.74
C ARG A 8 -11.93 -4.21 -4.72
N LYS A 9 -12.57 -3.94 -5.87
CA LYS A 9 -13.67 -2.99 -5.93
C LYS A 9 -14.69 -3.44 -4.88
N LEU A 10 -14.89 -2.62 -3.87
CA LEU A 10 -16.00 -2.80 -2.94
C LEU A 10 -17.29 -2.86 -3.78
N SER A 11 -18.21 -3.77 -3.43
CA SER A 11 -19.57 -3.70 -3.98
C SER A 11 -20.03 -2.24 -3.93
N THR A 12 -20.71 -1.77 -4.95
CA THR A 12 -21.13 -0.36 -5.09
C THR A 12 -21.80 0.15 -3.79
N TRP A 13 -22.59 -0.68 -3.13
CA TRP A 13 -23.22 -0.40 -1.84
C TRP A 13 -22.20 -0.23 -0.70
N LEU A 14 -21.25 -1.13 -0.57
CA LEU A 14 -20.18 -1.03 0.42
C LEU A 14 -19.27 0.18 0.15
N GLY A 15 -19.06 0.53 -1.11
CA GLY A 15 -18.34 1.74 -1.51
C GLY A 15 -19.06 3.01 -1.03
N ILE A 16 -20.38 3.09 -1.25
CA ILE A 16 -21.21 4.21 -0.81
C ILE A 16 -21.21 4.32 0.72
N LEU A 17 -21.42 3.20 1.44
CA LEU A 17 -21.38 3.16 2.90
C LEU A 17 -20.03 3.60 3.47
N THR A 18 -18.94 3.24 2.81
CA THR A 18 -17.59 3.64 3.25
C THR A 18 -17.37 5.14 3.06
N VAL A 19 -17.81 5.70 1.91
CA VAL A 19 -17.73 7.14 1.66
C VAL A 19 -18.60 7.90 2.65
N LEU A 20 -19.82 7.43 2.88
CA LEU A 20 -20.74 8.04 3.84
C LEU A 20 -20.20 8.01 5.26
N GLY A 21 -19.67 6.85 5.70
CA GLY A 21 -19.05 6.70 7.01
C GLY A 21 -17.84 7.61 7.20
N LEU A 22 -17.06 7.79 6.15
CA LEU A 22 -15.91 8.69 6.13
C LEU A 22 -16.35 10.16 6.23
N LEU A 23 -17.40 10.54 5.52
CA LEU A 23 -17.99 11.87 5.56
C LEU A 23 -18.53 12.20 6.97
N ILE A 24 -19.26 11.26 7.57
CA ILE A 24 -19.74 11.37 8.95
C ILE A 24 -18.58 11.50 9.92
N GLY A 25 -17.52 10.68 9.75
CA GLY A 25 -16.32 10.73 10.60
C GLY A 25 -15.61 12.09 10.54
N VAL A 26 -15.50 12.69 9.35
CA VAL A 26 -14.93 14.04 9.17
C VAL A 26 -15.78 15.10 9.85
N VAL A 27 -17.13 15.04 9.71
CA VAL A 27 -18.04 15.98 10.36
C VAL A 27 -17.98 15.86 11.88
N LEU A 28 -17.95 14.65 12.42
CA LEU A 28 -17.81 14.42 13.86
C LEU A 28 -16.47 14.94 14.39
N LEU A 29 -15.38 14.71 13.65
CA LEU A 29 -14.07 15.23 14.04
C LEU A 29 -14.06 16.75 14.06
N ALA A 30 -14.62 17.40 13.04
CA ALA A 30 -14.74 18.85 12.98
C ALA A 30 -15.58 19.40 14.14
N ALA A 31 -16.70 18.72 14.50
CA ALA A 31 -17.51 19.10 15.64
C ALA A 31 -16.76 18.99 16.97
N ILE A 32 -15.99 17.93 17.17
CA ILE A 32 -15.15 17.76 18.38
C ILE A 32 -14.10 18.87 18.47
N ILE A 33 -13.44 19.19 17.38
CA ILE A 33 -12.42 20.26 17.36
C ILE A 33 -13.07 21.62 17.63
N TYR A 34 -14.25 21.87 17.06
CA TYR A 34 -15.00 23.10 17.31
C TYR A 34 -15.34 23.28 18.79
N VAL A 35 -15.87 22.23 19.45
CA VAL A 35 -16.18 22.25 20.88
C VAL A 35 -14.92 22.45 21.73
N ALA A 36 -13.82 21.78 21.36
CA ALA A 36 -12.54 21.94 22.06
C ALA A 36 -11.98 23.37 21.90
N ALA A 37 -12.09 23.96 20.71
CA ALA A 37 -11.66 25.32 20.44
C ALA A 37 -12.48 26.35 21.26
N ASP A 38 -13.79 26.12 21.43
CA ASP A 38 -14.67 26.99 22.22
C ASP A 38 -14.33 26.92 23.72
N ALA A 39 -14.04 25.73 24.25
CA ALA A 39 -13.55 25.54 25.59
C ALA A 39 -12.19 26.22 25.85
N MET A 40 -11.27 26.15 24.86
CA MET A 40 -9.98 26.83 24.96
C MET A 40 -10.07 28.35 24.87
N LYS A 41 -11.02 28.87 24.09
CA LYS A 41 -11.33 30.29 24.01
C LYS A 41 -11.79 30.80 25.40
N ALA A 42 -12.65 30.04 26.07
CA ALA A 42 -13.08 30.34 27.42
C ALA A 42 -11.92 30.36 28.44
N ALA A 43 -10.86 29.57 28.17
CA ALA A 43 -9.63 29.54 28.95
C ALA A 43 -8.59 30.62 28.56
N GLY A 44 -8.93 31.54 27.64
CA GLY A 44 -8.06 32.65 27.22
C GLY A 44 -6.98 32.28 26.17
N TRP A 45 -7.11 31.13 25.53
CA TRP A 45 -6.15 30.69 24.49
C TRP A 45 -6.44 31.33 23.13
N ASN A 46 -5.40 31.47 22.29
CA ASN A 46 -5.55 32.01 20.95
C ASN A 46 -6.20 30.99 20.02
N VAL A 47 -7.48 31.19 19.73
CA VAL A 47 -8.30 30.26 18.92
C VAL A 47 -7.86 30.23 17.44
N THR A 48 -7.28 31.29 16.92
CA THR A 48 -6.85 31.37 15.54
C THR A 48 -5.80 30.30 15.21
N PHE A 49 -4.88 30.04 16.14
CA PHE A 49 -3.89 28.97 15.97
C PHE A 49 -4.54 27.57 15.86
N MET A 50 -5.58 27.31 16.65
CA MET A 50 -6.27 26.00 16.62
C MET A 50 -7.01 25.75 15.34
N GLN A 51 -7.58 26.78 14.70
CA GLN A 51 -8.21 26.65 13.39
C GLN A 51 -7.19 26.24 12.31
N TYR A 52 -5.98 26.78 12.32
CA TYR A 52 -4.92 26.35 11.40
C TYR A 52 -4.53 24.89 11.63
N VAL A 53 -4.42 24.45 12.87
CA VAL A 53 -4.10 23.06 13.21
C VAL A 53 -5.20 22.12 12.69
N GLU A 54 -6.48 22.50 12.83
CA GLU A 54 -7.61 21.74 12.27
C GLU A 54 -7.49 21.55 10.76
N TYR A 55 -7.27 22.61 10.01
CA TYR A 55 -7.11 22.52 8.54
C TYR A 55 -5.93 21.64 8.14
N VAL A 56 -4.81 21.74 8.83
CA VAL A 56 -3.64 20.90 8.57
C VAL A 56 -3.97 19.41 8.82
N ILE A 57 -4.64 19.08 9.90
CA ILE A 57 -5.05 17.71 10.21
C ILE A 57 -6.00 17.18 9.13
N LEU A 58 -7.01 17.93 8.72
CA LEU A 58 -7.96 17.54 7.68
C LEU A 58 -7.26 17.30 6.33
N ILE A 59 -6.31 18.16 5.96
CA ILE A 59 -5.51 17.99 4.75
C ILE A 59 -4.69 16.71 4.81
N ILE A 60 -4.01 16.45 5.93
CA ILE A 60 -3.20 15.23 6.11
C ILE A 60 -4.08 13.98 6.00
N ILE A 61 -5.24 13.95 6.68
CA ILE A 61 -6.19 12.85 6.60
C ILE A 61 -6.67 12.66 5.15
N GLY A 62 -7.03 13.73 4.46
CA GLY A 62 -7.43 13.68 3.05
C GLY A 62 -6.34 13.06 2.15
N ILE A 63 -5.09 13.49 2.30
CA ILE A 63 -3.95 12.95 1.56
C ILE A 63 -3.75 11.46 1.85
N LEU A 64 -3.84 11.05 3.12
CA LEU A 64 -3.69 9.65 3.53
C LEU A 64 -4.80 8.77 2.93
N ILE A 65 -6.04 9.27 2.92
CA ILE A 65 -7.18 8.57 2.32
C ILE A 65 -6.97 8.39 0.82
N VAL A 66 -6.69 9.47 0.10
CA VAL A 66 -6.45 9.44 -1.35
C VAL A 66 -5.30 8.48 -1.67
N ARG A 67 -4.18 8.60 -0.97
CA ARG A 67 -3.04 7.72 -1.15
C ARG A 67 -3.38 6.25 -0.88
N HIS A 68 -4.19 5.98 0.15
CA HIS A 68 -4.60 4.63 0.50
C HIS A 68 -5.52 4.00 -0.56
N TRP A 69 -6.42 4.77 -1.15
CA TRP A 69 -7.42 4.28 -2.10
C TRP A 69 -6.91 4.22 -3.54
N MET A 70 -6.05 5.15 -3.94
CA MET A 70 -5.55 5.25 -5.30
C MET A 70 -4.24 4.48 -5.55
N THR A 71 -3.71 3.79 -4.53
CA THR A 71 -2.50 3.00 -4.71
C THR A 71 -2.84 1.65 -5.35
N GLU A 72 -2.15 1.29 -6.42
CA GLU A 72 -2.21 -0.01 -7.09
C GLU A 72 -0.80 -0.55 -7.28
N TYR A 73 -0.65 -1.87 -7.32
CA TYR A 73 0.61 -2.52 -7.63
C TYR A 73 0.51 -3.23 -8.97
N GLU A 74 1.54 -3.11 -9.78
CA GLU A 74 1.66 -3.79 -11.05
C GLU A 74 2.93 -4.63 -11.04
N TYR A 75 2.79 -5.90 -11.38
CA TYR A 75 3.88 -6.85 -11.49
C TYR A 75 4.13 -7.14 -12.97
N ASN A 76 5.31 -6.82 -13.44
CA ASN A 76 5.73 -7.04 -14.82
C ASN A 76 6.89 -8.03 -14.84
N LEU A 77 6.71 -9.16 -15.51
CA LEU A 77 7.78 -10.10 -15.80
C LEU A 77 8.19 -9.91 -17.25
N ILE A 78 9.33 -9.26 -17.45
CA ILE A 78 9.91 -8.95 -18.75
C ILE A 78 11.27 -9.63 -18.81
N ASP A 79 11.46 -10.48 -19.83
CA ASP A 79 12.65 -11.29 -19.98
C ASP A 79 13.03 -12.03 -18.70
N ASP A 80 14.11 -11.63 -18.05
CA ASP A 80 14.62 -12.21 -16.81
C ASP A 80 14.48 -11.27 -15.60
N GLU A 81 13.67 -10.25 -15.71
CA GLU A 81 13.48 -9.27 -14.65
C GLU A 81 12.02 -9.21 -14.16
N LEU A 82 11.86 -9.28 -12.86
CA LEU A 82 10.59 -8.97 -12.17
C LEU A 82 10.61 -7.50 -11.77
N ILE A 83 9.75 -6.72 -12.38
CA ILE A 83 9.60 -5.29 -12.15
C ILE A 83 8.30 -5.08 -11.35
N VAL A 84 8.39 -4.35 -10.25
CA VAL A 84 7.23 -3.99 -9.44
C VAL A 84 7.05 -2.49 -9.45
N ASP A 85 5.96 -2.07 -10.05
CA ASP A 85 5.56 -0.68 -10.15
C ASP A 85 4.40 -0.38 -9.20
N ARG A 86 4.45 0.77 -8.56
CA ARG A 86 3.35 1.31 -7.78
C ARG A 86 2.73 2.48 -8.52
N TYR A 87 1.44 2.39 -8.74
CA TYR A 87 0.64 3.48 -9.27
C TYR A 87 -0.05 4.24 -8.14
N ILE A 88 0.02 5.55 -8.19
CA ILE A 88 -0.83 6.45 -7.40
C ILE A 88 -1.61 7.26 -8.44
N GLY A 89 -2.88 6.87 -8.67
CA GLY A 89 -3.65 7.35 -9.81
C GLY A 89 -3.04 6.88 -11.14
N ARG A 90 -2.63 7.81 -12.00
CA ARG A 90 -2.05 7.52 -13.32
C ARG A 90 -0.52 7.52 -13.36
N HIS A 91 0.14 7.89 -12.26
CA HIS A 91 1.59 8.03 -12.23
C HIS A 91 2.27 6.74 -11.74
N PRO A 92 3.02 6.05 -12.62
CA PRO A 92 3.81 4.89 -12.24
C PRO A 92 5.06 5.35 -11.47
N ARG A 93 5.38 4.64 -10.41
CA ARG A 93 6.66 4.74 -9.71
C ARG A 93 7.28 3.35 -9.62
N ASN A 94 8.41 3.16 -10.25
CA ASN A 94 9.16 1.93 -10.11
C ASN A 94 9.63 1.80 -8.66
N LEU A 95 9.24 0.71 -8.00
CA LEU A 95 9.62 0.43 -6.63
C LEU A 95 10.79 -0.52 -6.55
N LEU A 96 10.77 -1.54 -7.42
CA LEU A 96 11.71 -2.64 -7.31
C LEU A 96 11.89 -3.32 -8.67
N ARG A 97 13.14 -3.64 -8.99
CA ARG A 97 13.53 -4.44 -10.15
C ARG A 97 14.46 -5.54 -9.66
N ILE A 98 14.08 -6.80 -9.89
CA ILE A 98 14.80 -7.98 -9.44
C ILE A 98 15.08 -8.86 -10.64
N ARG A 99 16.34 -9.26 -10.83
CA ARG A 99 16.69 -10.30 -11.79
C ARG A 99 16.29 -11.66 -11.26
N LEU A 100 15.69 -12.50 -12.08
CA LEU A 100 15.28 -13.85 -11.66
C LEU A 100 16.48 -14.68 -11.15
N SER A 101 17.69 -14.46 -11.71
CA SER A 101 18.92 -15.08 -11.24
C SER A 101 19.34 -14.70 -9.82
N SER A 102 18.86 -13.57 -9.29
CA SER A 102 19.13 -13.14 -7.92
C SER A 102 18.15 -13.71 -6.88
N ILE A 103 17.09 -14.39 -7.34
CA ILE A 103 16.08 -14.98 -6.48
C ILE A 103 16.64 -16.24 -5.79
N VAL A 104 16.68 -16.22 -4.47
CA VAL A 104 17.15 -17.33 -3.65
C VAL A 104 16.03 -18.31 -3.35
N SER A 105 14.89 -17.82 -2.91
CA SER A 105 13.73 -18.66 -2.60
C SER A 105 12.41 -17.95 -2.85
N VAL A 106 11.39 -18.76 -3.16
CA VAL A 106 10.00 -18.33 -3.34
C VAL A 106 9.13 -19.26 -2.50
N GLY A 107 8.17 -18.72 -1.75
CA GLY A 107 7.32 -19.58 -0.93
C GLY A 107 6.23 -18.82 -0.16
N LYS A 108 5.49 -19.57 0.65
CA LYS A 108 4.39 -19.04 1.48
C LYS A 108 4.80 -18.87 2.95
N ALA A 109 5.81 -19.62 3.42
CA ALA A 109 6.29 -19.55 4.79
C ALA A 109 7.12 -18.26 5.01
N GLN A 110 6.97 -17.63 6.15
CA GLN A 110 7.66 -16.38 6.44
C GLN A 110 9.15 -16.60 6.65
N PRO A 111 10.05 -16.03 5.84
CA PRO A 111 11.48 -16.13 6.06
C PRO A 111 11.90 -15.26 7.26
N ASP A 112 12.93 -15.70 7.98
CA ASP A 112 13.54 -14.92 9.07
C ASP A 112 14.56 -13.91 8.50
N ILE A 113 14.06 -12.88 7.86
CA ILE A 113 14.86 -11.81 7.26
C ILE A 113 14.40 -10.47 7.80
N LYS A 114 15.34 -9.63 8.25
CA LYS A 114 15.05 -8.33 8.89
C LYS A 114 14.38 -7.33 7.94
N LYS A 115 14.89 -7.22 6.70
CA LYS A 115 14.36 -6.27 5.71
C LYS A 115 13.27 -6.92 4.86
N LYS A 116 12.02 -6.47 5.05
CA LYS A 116 10.82 -7.02 4.39
C LYS A 116 10.03 -5.90 3.72
N ASP A 117 9.97 -5.93 2.40
CA ASP A 117 9.15 -5.00 1.60
C ASP A 117 7.78 -5.62 1.32
N ARG A 118 6.71 -4.91 1.67
CA ARG A 118 5.35 -5.38 1.42
C ARG A 118 4.75 -4.66 0.21
N LEU A 119 4.66 -5.38 -0.90
CA LEU A 119 4.18 -4.89 -2.19
C LEU A 119 2.82 -5.49 -2.56
N THR A 120 1.93 -5.62 -1.59
CA THR A 120 0.59 -6.19 -1.77
C THR A 120 -0.40 -5.61 -0.77
N PHE A 121 -1.69 -5.60 -1.16
CA PHE A 121 -2.81 -5.24 -0.27
C PHE A 121 -3.41 -6.46 0.44
N ARG A 122 -3.08 -7.68 0.01
CA ARG A 122 -3.66 -8.89 0.57
C ARG A 122 -3.08 -9.22 1.92
N SER A 123 -3.87 -9.87 2.77
CA SER A 123 -3.40 -10.43 4.02
C SER A 123 -2.44 -11.57 3.75
N LYS A 124 -1.47 -11.82 4.64
CA LYS A 124 -0.52 -12.94 4.53
C LYS A 124 -1.21 -14.31 4.40
N SER A 125 -2.44 -14.46 4.91
CA SER A 125 -3.24 -15.69 4.82
C SER A 125 -3.96 -15.88 3.47
N LYS A 126 -3.97 -14.88 2.58
CA LYS A 126 -4.77 -14.88 1.34
C LYS A 126 -3.90 -14.80 0.09
N GLY A 127 -3.11 -15.86 -0.18
CA GLY A 127 -2.35 -15.97 -1.41
C GLY A 127 -1.18 -14.97 -1.52
N VAL A 128 -0.61 -14.58 -0.39
CA VAL A 128 0.63 -13.79 -0.35
C VAL A 128 1.80 -14.75 -0.40
N VAL A 129 2.71 -14.47 -1.34
CA VAL A 129 3.95 -15.19 -1.54
C VAL A 129 5.10 -14.27 -1.18
N TYR A 130 6.18 -14.82 -0.66
CA TYR A 130 7.42 -14.09 -0.46
C TYR A 130 8.45 -14.49 -1.52
N ILE A 131 9.29 -13.56 -1.88
CA ILE A 131 10.52 -13.79 -2.63
C ILE A 131 11.68 -13.30 -1.79
N VAL A 132 12.67 -14.18 -1.58
CA VAL A 132 13.97 -13.81 -1.04
C VAL A 132 14.92 -13.62 -2.22
N TYR A 133 15.57 -12.48 -2.28
CA TYR A 133 16.51 -12.15 -3.35
C TYR A 133 17.76 -11.46 -2.80
N LYS A 134 18.87 -11.61 -3.53
CA LYS A 134 20.13 -10.90 -3.23
C LYS A 134 20.16 -9.56 -3.94
N HIS A 135 20.46 -8.50 -3.19
CA HIS A 135 20.64 -7.15 -3.73
C HIS A 135 21.81 -6.48 -3.01
N ASN A 136 22.85 -6.13 -3.78
CA ASN A 136 24.08 -5.55 -3.24
C ASN A 136 24.73 -6.39 -2.11
N GLY A 137 24.74 -7.71 -2.26
CA GLY A 137 25.30 -8.64 -1.29
C GLY A 137 24.41 -8.96 -0.08
N GLU A 138 23.34 -8.19 0.14
CA GLU A 138 22.37 -8.42 1.22
C GLU A 138 21.19 -9.27 0.75
N GLN A 139 20.68 -10.13 1.63
CA GLN A 139 19.41 -10.81 1.41
C GLN A 139 18.25 -9.91 1.83
N LYS A 140 17.33 -9.70 0.90
CA LYS A 140 16.08 -8.95 1.11
C LYS A 140 14.90 -9.86 0.83
N CYS A 141 13.77 -9.54 1.45
CA CYS A 141 12.53 -10.26 1.24
C CYS A 141 11.45 -9.29 0.78
N MET A 142 10.71 -9.66 -0.26
CA MET A 142 9.48 -8.96 -0.61
C MET A 142 8.26 -9.87 -0.50
N TYR A 143 7.13 -9.27 -0.14
CA TYR A 143 5.83 -9.90 -0.16
C TYR A 143 4.99 -9.35 -1.31
N PHE A 144 4.45 -10.25 -2.14
CA PHE A 144 3.59 -9.89 -3.24
C PHE A 144 2.47 -10.93 -3.40
N SER A 145 1.51 -10.68 -4.27
CA SER A 145 0.38 -11.58 -4.50
C SER A 145 0.19 -11.81 -5.99
N PRO A 146 1.05 -12.64 -6.60
CA PRO A 146 0.94 -12.98 -8.01
C PRO A 146 -0.24 -13.90 -8.26
N SER A 147 -0.65 -14.01 -9.53
CA SER A 147 -1.46 -15.14 -10.00
C SER A 147 -0.65 -16.43 -9.99
N ASN A 148 -1.36 -17.56 -10.05
CA ASN A 148 -0.68 -18.87 -10.15
C ASN A 148 0.16 -18.96 -11.42
N ASP A 149 -0.31 -18.39 -12.53
CA ASP A 149 0.39 -18.38 -13.81
C ASP A 149 1.71 -17.57 -13.75
N MET A 150 1.68 -16.42 -13.07
CA MET A 150 2.91 -15.63 -12.87
C MET A 150 3.88 -16.36 -11.95
N LEU A 151 3.38 -17.00 -10.91
CA LEU A 151 4.22 -17.76 -9.98
C LEU A 151 4.89 -18.93 -10.67
N SER A 152 4.16 -19.73 -11.45
CA SER A 152 4.71 -20.85 -12.21
C SER A 152 5.77 -20.39 -13.22
N LEU A 153 5.55 -19.26 -13.91
CA LEU A 153 6.55 -18.69 -14.82
C LEU A 153 7.83 -18.23 -14.11
N ILE A 154 7.71 -17.65 -12.92
CA ILE A 154 8.87 -17.25 -12.12
C ILE A 154 9.65 -18.49 -11.71
N GLU A 155 8.99 -19.55 -11.25
CA GLU A 155 9.63 -20.81 -10.86
C GLU A 155 10.28 -21.51 -12.04
N GLU A 156 9.57 -21.64 -13.18
CA GLU A 156 10.08 -22.27 -14.39
C GLU A 156 11.35 -21.58 -14.92
N ARG A 157 11.32 -20.26 -15.02
CA ARG A 157 12.47 -19.50 -15.53
C ARG A 157 13.64 -19.47 -14.55
N ARG A 158 13.37 -19.60 -13.23
CA ARG A 158 14.42 -19.72 -12.24
C ARG A 158 15.15 -21.07 -12.32
N VAL A 159 14.43 -22.17 -12.57
CA VAL A 159 14.99 -23.53 -12.60
C VAL A 159 15.78 -23.81 -13.90
N LYS A 160 15.42 -23.18 -15.00
CA LYS A 160 16.11 -23.35 -16.30
C LYS A 160 17.52 -22.75 -16.35
N ARG A 161 18.04 -22.23 -15.24
CA ARG A 161 19.39 -21.68 -15.10
C ARG A 161 20.15 -22.30 -13.93
#